data_e0ca225ea5157dc78b69175042394a52
#
_entry.id   e0ca225ea5157dc78b69175042394a52
#
_cell.length_a   1.000
_cell.length_b   1.000
_cell.length_c   1.000
_cell.angle_alpha   90.00
_cell.angle_beta   90.00
_cell.angle_gamma   90.00
#
_symmetry.space_group_name_H-M   'P 1'
#
loop_
_entity.id
_entity.type
_entity.pdbx_description
1 polymer ?
#
loop_
_entity_poly.entity_id
_entity_poly.type
_entity_poly.pdbx_seq_one_letter_code
_entity_poly.pdbx_strand_id
1 'polypeptide(L)'
;MPSDPISAKYEARIKTVFGELILHFDTIEQFRENLSSLDIEGLRSTVNEKLGNLVILEPRKAKPGAEFAYRFTSQGKVELIKIPNSAPMSIGLVLYAYDPEPVLPDEVFRASGAKPVSYISQIDYRKYFDKTPDGRLLLTHPGRLWVQNEVLTKLAANTK
;
A
#
# COMPACT_ATOMS: atom_id res chain seq x y z
N MET A 1 -23.76 -33.73 -21.44
CA MET A 1 -22.61 -34.58 -21.16
C MET A 1 -21.57 -33.70 -20.49
N PRO A 2 -21.10 -34.03 -19.31
CA PRO A 2 -19.98 -33.28 -18.74
C PRO A 2 -18.75 -33.59 -19.58
N SER A 3 -18.11 -32.54 -20.11
CA SER A 3 -16.83 -32.64 -20.77
C SER A 3 -15.77 -33.15 -19.77
N ASP A 4 -15.11 -34.26 -20.15
CA ASP A 4 -13.99 -34.79 -19.39
C ASP A 4 -12.99 -33.67 -19.07
N PRO A 5 -12.38 -33.68 -17.86
CA PRO A 5 -11.35 -32.71 -17.53
C PRO A 5 -10.21 -32.88 -18.54
N ILE A 6 -9.85 -31.79 -19.22
CA ILE A 6 -8.71 -31.75 -20.14
C ILE A 6 -7.48 -32.17 -19.34
N SER A 7 -7.03 -33.38 -19.55
CA SER A 7 -5.80 -33.91 -18.94
C SER A 7 -4.61 -33.33 -19.68
N ALA A 8 -4.28 -32.06 -19.39
CA ALA A 8 -3.07 -31.46 -19.90
C ALA A 8 -1.85 -32.15 -19.27
N LYS A 9 -0.80 -32.35 -20.07
CA LYS A 9 0.41 -33.09 -19.67
C LYS A 9 1.28 -32.32 -18.65
N TYR A 10 1.21 -30.98 -18.71
CA TYR A 10 1.99 -30.08 -17.86
C TYR A 10 1.12 -28.95 -17.33
N GLU A 11 1.53 -28.43 -16.16
CA GLU A 11 0.93 -27.28 -15.49
C GLU A 11 2.03 -26.30 -15.11
N ALA A 12 1.86 -25.03 -15.46
CA ALA A 12 2.71 -23.94 -14.96
C ALA A 12 1.91 -23.04 -14.03
N ARG A 13 2.47 -22.75 -12.86
CA ARG A 13 1.89 -21.86 -11.86
C ARG A 13 2.68 -20.56 -11.80
N ILE A 14 2.04 -19.44 -12.09
CA ILE A 14 2.62 -18.12 -12.09
C ILE A 14 1.99 -17.35 -10.95
N LYS A 15 2.80 -17.00 -9.95
CA LYS A 15 2.35 -16.13 -8.85
C LYS A 15 2.26 -14.70 -9.34
N THR A 16 1.12 -14.09 -9.14
CA THR A 16 0.87 -12.68 -9.46
C THR A 16 0.46 -11.92 -8.20
N VAL A 17 0.43 -10.60 -8.27
CA VAL A 17 -0.07 -9.75 -7.17
C VAL A 17 -1.57 -9.93 -6.90
N PHE A 18 -2.30 -10.61 -7.81
CA PHE A 18 -3.75 -10.85 -7.72
C PHE A 18 -4.09 -12.29 -7.32
N GLY A 19 -3.09 -13.17 -7.18
CA GLY A 19 -3.28 -14.59 -6.94
C GLY A 19 -2.36 -15.46 -7.78
N GLU A 20 -2.78 -16.66 -8.08
CA GLU A 20 -2.02 -17.63 -8.85
C GLU A 20 -2.73 -17.87 -10.19
N LEU A 21 -1.97 -17.71 -11.28
CA LEU A 21 -2.41 -18.05 -12.62
C LEU A 21 -1.93 -19.46 -12.92
N ILE A 22 -2.83 -20.35 -13.28
CA ILE A 22 -2.51 -21.74 -13.63
C ILE A 22 -2.70 -21.92 -15.14
N LEU A 23 -1.64 -22.28 -15.85
CA LEU A 23 -1.65 -22.56 -17.28
C LEU A 23 -1.44 -24.06 -17.50
N HIS A 24 -2.36 -24.68 -18.21
CA HIS A 24 -2.27 -26.07 -18.66
C HIS A 24 -1.79 -26.13 -20.11
N PHE A 25 -0.86 -27.01 -20.42
CA PHE A 25 -0.30 -27.17 -21.76
C PHE A 25 0.28 -28.55 -21.98
N ASP A 26 0.33 -28.98 -23.24
CA ASP A 26 0.87 -30.27 -23.66
C ASP A 26 2.26 -30.13 -24.25
N THR A 27 2.63 -28.98 -24.80
CA THR A 27 3.92 -28.67 -25.41
C THR A 27 4.45 -27.32 -24.98
N ILE A 28 5.78 -27.12 -25.10
CA ILE A 28 6.41 -25.83 -24.80
C ILE A 28 5.95 -24.74 -25.77
N GLU A 29 5.69 -25.08 -27.01
CA GLU A 29 5.15 -24.18 -28.03
C GLU A 29 3.77 -23.67 -27.61
N GLN A 30 2.87 -24.54 -27.19
CA GLN A 30 1.55 -24.18 -26.66
C GLN A 30 1.66 -23.30 -25.41
N PHE A 31 2.62 -23.57 -24.53
CA PHE A 31 2.88 -22.71 -23.37
C PHE A 31 3.27 -21.30 -23.78
N ARG A 32 4.17 -21.15 -24.77
CA ARG A 32 4.58 -19.84 -25.29
C ARG A 32 3.42 -19.09 -25.95
N GLU A 33 2.61 -19.77 -26.74
CA GLU A 33 1.40 -19.20 -27.38
C GLU A 33 0.40 -18.75 -26.32
N ASN A 34 0.09 -19.58 -25.33
CA ASN A 34 -0.79 -19.24 -24.23
C ASN A 34 -0.28 -18.03 -23.44
N LEU A 35 1.05 -17.98 -23.17
CA LEU A 35 1.66 -16.86 -22.47
C LEU A 35 1.61 -15.56 -23.30
N SER A 36 1.82 -15.66 -24.62
CA SER A 36 1.81 -14.49 -25.53
C SER A 36 0.40 -13.95 -25.78
N SER A 37 -0.60 -14.81 -25.71
CA SER A 37 -2.01 -14.43 -25.88
C SER A 37 -2.64 -13.90 -24.60
N LEU A 38 -1.95 -13.97 -23.48
CA LEU A 38 -2.42 -13.48 -22.19
C LEU A 38 -2.44 -11.95 -22.19
N ASP A 39 -3.63 -11.38 -22.27
CA ASP A 39 -3.83 -9.96 -22.03
C ASP A 39 -3.77 -9.68 -20.52
N ILE A 40 -2.55 -9.47 -20.02
CA ILE A 40 -2.28 -9.21 -18.59
C ILE A 40 -2.96 -7.92 -18.12
N GLU A 41 -3.04 -6.89 -18.98
CA GLU A 41 -3.70 -5.63 -18.63
C GLU A 41 -5.23 -5.77 -18.61
N GLY A 42 -5.83 -6.47 -19.55
CA GLY A 42 -7.24 -6.79 -19.54
C GLY A 42 -7.62 -7.70 -18.38
N LEU A 43 -6.78 -8.68 -18.05
CA LEU A 43 -6.96 -9.54 -16.88
C LEU A 43 -6.90 -8.71 -15.59
N ARG A 44 -5.92 -7.82 -15.46
CA ARG A 44 -5.78 -6.89 -14.32
C ARG A 44 -7.00 -5.99 -14.17
N SER A 45 -7.49 -5.43 -15.28
CA SER A 45 -8.68 -4.57 -15.29
C SER A 45 -9.91 -5.35 -14.85
N THR A 46 -10.12 -6.54 -15.39
CA THR A 46 -11.25 -7.42 -15.05
C THR A 46 -11.21 -7.89 -13.60
N VAL A 47 -10.03 -8.24 -13.11
CA VAL A 47 -9.82 -8.62 -11.70
C VAL A 47 -10.11 -7.42 -10.79
N ASN A 48 -9.61 -6.24 -11.12
CA ASN A 48 -9.88 -5.03 -10.33
C ASN A 48 -11.37 -4.64 -10.37
N GLU A 49 -12.05 -4.79 -11.50
CA GLU A 49 -13.46 -4.48 -11.64
C GLU A 49 -14.35 -5.46 -10.87
N LYS A 50 -14.08 -6.77 -11.01
CA LYS A 50 -14.93 -7.82 -10.42
C LYS A 50 -14.55 -8.23 -9.02
N LEU A 51 -13.25 -8.17 -8.68
CA LEU A 51 -12.72 -8.56 -7.39
C LEU A 51 -12.25 -7.37 -6.54
N GLY A 52 -12.25 -6.16 -7.08
CA GLY A 52 -11.88 -4.95 -6.34
C GLY A 52 -12.67 -4.77 -5.03
N ASN A 53 -13.87 -5.34 -4.97
CA ASN A 53 -14.69 -5.41 -3.75
C ASN A 53 -14.49 -6.73 -2.96
N LEU A 54 -13.77 -7.71 -3.50
CA LEU A 54 -13.57 -9.05 -2.93
C LEU A 54 -12.11 -9.36 -2.60
N VAL A 55 -11.18 -8.46 -2.95
CA VAL A 55 -9.83 -8.59 -2.43
C VAL A 55 -9.94 -8.37 -0.93
N ILE A 56 -10.05 -9.47 -0.21
CA ILE A 56 -9.67 -9.54 1.20
C ILE A 56 -8.16 -9.30 1.18
N LEU A 57 -7.78 -8.04 1.01
CA LEU A 57 -6.46 -7.58 1.43
C LEU A 57 -6.40 -7.98 2.89
N GLU A 58 -5.43 -8.80 3.26
CA GLU A 58 -5.16 -8.98 4.69
C GLU A 58 -5.20 -7.58 5.30
N PRO A 59 -6.05 -7.36 6.31
CA PRO A 59 -6.25 -6.01 6.82
C PRO A 59 -4.87 -5.46 7.19
N ARG A 60 -4.46 -4.37 6.56
CA ARG A 60 -3.20 -3.71 6.90
C ARG A 60 -3.20 -3.50 8.40
N LYS A 61 -2.17 -3.99 9.06
CA LYS A 61 -2.00 -3.83 10.50
C LYS A 61 -1.08 -2.63 10.75
N ALA A 62 -1.30 -1.97 11.85
CA ALA A 62 -0.35 -0.95 12.32
C ALA A 62 1.02 -1.60 12.54
N LYS A 63 2.08 -0.83 12.32
CA LYS A 63 3.46 -1.29 12.57
C LYS A 63 3.63 -1.62 14.05
N PRO A 64 4.42 -2.65 14.38
CA PRO A 64 4.69 -3.02 15.78
C PRO A 64 5.16 -1.80 16.60
N GLY A 65 4.53 -1.57 17.73
CA GLY A 65 4.82 -0.45 18.61
C GLY A 65 4.18 0.90 18.21
N ALA A 66 3.35 0.92 17.15
CA ALA A 66 2.62 2.12 16.73
C ALA A 66 1.08 1.91 16.72
N GLU A 67 0.59 0.78 17.23
CA GLU A 67 -0.82 0.40 17.25
C GLU A 67 -1.69 1.37 18.08
N PHE A 68 -1.09 2.04 19.04
CA PHE A 68 -1.74 3.05 19.86
C PHE A 68 -1.91 4.40 19.15
N ALA A 69 -1.17 4.62 18.05
CA ALA A 69 -1.13 5.89 17.35
C ALA A 69 -2.05 5.94 16.13
N TYR A 70 -2.16 4.85 15.40
CA TYR A 70 -3.02 4.74 14.22
C TYR A 70 -3.52 3.32 13.97
N ARG A 71 -4.56 3.20 13.15
CA ARG A 71 -5.07 1.93 12.62
C ARG A 71 -5.39 2.05 11.14
N PHE A 72 -5.55 0.90 10.49
CA PHE A 72 -6.12 0.84 9.16
C PHE A 72 -7.61 0.49 9.24
N THR A 73 -8.43 1.18 8.44
CA THR A 73 -9.84 0.84 8.25
C THR A 73 -9.97 -0.42 7.40
N SER A 74 -11.18 -0.98 7.33
CA SER A 74 -11.50 -2.10 6.42
C SER A 74 -11.23 -1.80 4.94
N GLN A 75 -11.18 -0.52 4.58
CA GLN A 75 -10.84 -0.04 3.24
C GLN A 75 -9.34 0.17 3.02
N GLY A 76 -8.48 -0.21 3.99
CA GLY A 76 -7.04 -0.02 3.93
C GLY A 76 -6.58 1.43 4.08
N LYS A 77 -7.43 2.33 4.59
CA LYS A 77 -7.10 3.74 4.83
C LYS A 77 -6.64 3.95 6.27
N VAL A 78 -5.67 4.84 6.44
CA VAL A 78 -5.15 5.20 7.77
C VAL A 78 -6.14 6.09 8.50
N GLU A 79 -6.36 5.77 9.77
CA GLU A 79 -7.07 6.58 10.75
C GLU A 79 -6.18 6.78 11.98
N LEU A 80 -5.95 8.04 12.34
CA LEU A 80 -5.15 8.37 13.52
C LEU A 80 -6.00 8.16 14.79
N ILE A 81 -5.53 7.31 15.70
CA ILE A 81 -6.12 7.09 17.03
C ILE A 81 -5.73 8.24 17.94
N LYS A 82 -4.47 8.68 17.84
CA LYS A 82 -3.95 9.85 18.54
C LYS A 82 -3.45 10.88 17.54
N ILE A 83 -3.96 12.09 17.66
CA ILE A 83 -3.57 13.20 16.80
C ILE A 83 -2.38 13.93 17.44
N PRO A 84 -1.22 14.00 16.76
CA PRO A 84 -0.10 14.79 17.22
C PRO A 84 -0.45 16.29 17.35
N ASN A 85 0.25 16.98 18.25
CA ASN A 85 0.01 18.41 18.52
C ASN A 85 0.47 19.34 17.38
N SER A 86 1.10 18.83 16.33
CA SER A 86 1.54 19.62 15.19
C SER A 86 1.21 18.95 13.86
N ALA A 87 0.86 19.76 12.88
CA ALA A 87 0.54 19.30 11.54
C ALA A 87 1.66 18.48 10.87
N PRO A 88 2.94 18.89 10.92
CA PRO A 88 4.02 18.07 10.36
C PRO A 88 4.13 16.69 10.99
N MET A 89 3.90 16.57 12.30
CA MET A 89 3.90 15.26 12.98
C MET A 89 2.73 14.39 12.55
N SER A 90 1.55 14.96 12.36
CA SER A 90 0.37 14.23 11.86
C SER A 90 0.61 13.73 10.43
N ILE A 91 1.17 14.57 9.56
CA ILE A 91 1.56 14.20 8.20
C ILE A 91 2.61 13.08 8.23
N GLY A 92 3.66 13.23 9.04
CA GLY A 92 4.71 12.24 9.21
C GLY A 92 4.17 10.89 9.68
N LEU A 93 3.26 10.90 10.64
CA LEU A 93 2.64 9.67 11.16
C LEU A 93 1.79 8.95 10.11
N VAL A 94 1.03 9.69 9.30
CA VAL A 94 0.26 9.11 8.18
C VAL A 94 1.19 8.50 7.14
N LEU A 95 2.23 9.22 6.72
CA LEU A 95 3.22 8.69 5.77
C LEU A 95 3.98 7.48 6.34
N TYR A 96 4.27 7.48 7.64
CA TYR A 96 4.89 6.35 8.33
C TYR A 96 4.02 5.10 8.32
N ALA A 97 2.71 5.26 8.44
CA ALA A 97 1.78 4.15 8.37
C ALA A 97 1.82 3.45 7.01
N TYR A 98 1.90 4.22 5.93
CA TYR A 98 1.97 3.68 4.56
C TYR A 98 3.38 3.27 4.12
N ASP A 99 4.45 3.74 4.79
CA ASP A 99 5.84 3.49 4.39
C ASP A 99 6.13 1.98 4.19
N PRO A 100 6.77 1.59 3.09
CA PRO A 100 7.49 2.42 2.11
C PRO A 100 6.66 2.94 0.92
N GLU A 101 5.36 2.76 0.90
CA GLU A 101 4.51 3.15 -0.22
C GLU A 101 4.28 4.66 -0.27
N PRO A 102 4.44 5.31 -1.46
CA PRO A 102 4.13 6.72 -1.62
C PRO A 102 2.62 6.96 -1.61
N VAL A 103 2.18 8.05 -0.99
CA VAL A 103 0.78 8.39 -0.70
C VAL A 103 0.35 9.66 -1.44
N LEU A 104 -0.87 9.69 -1.95
CA LEU A 104 -1.44 10.88 -2.57
C LEU A 104 -1.62 12.01 -1.52
N PRO A 105 -1.31 13.28 -1.85
CA PRO A 105 -1.48 14.40 -0.95
C PRO A 105 -2.88 14.52 -0.34
N ASP A 106 -3.92 14.23 -1.13
CA ASP A 106 -5.32 14.28 -0.67
C ASP A 106 -5.63 13.20 0.37
N GLU A 107 -5.00 12.04 0.26
CA GLU A 107 -5.12 10.98 1.26
C GLU A 107 -4.42 11.35 2.56
N VAL A 108 -3.22 11.93 2.45
CA VAL A 108 -2.51 12.46 3.61
C VAL A 108 -3.31 13.55 4.30
N PHE A 109 -3.89 14.50 3.54
CA PHE A 109 -4.74 15.55 4.07
C PHE A 109 -5.96 14.99 4.81
N ARG A 110 -6.65 14.03 4.20
CA ARG A 110 -7.85 13.42 4.81
C ARG A 110 -7.53 12.72 6.13
N ALA A 111 -6.40 12.01 6.22
CA ALA A 111 -6.02 11.26 7.41
C ALA A 111 -5.39 12.14 8.51
N SER A 112 -4.60 13.16 8.12
CA SER A 112 -3.89 14.04 9.07
C SER A 112 -4.64 15.29 9.46
N GLY A 113 -5.66 15.71 8.69
CA GLY A 113 -6.34 16.99 8.83
C GLY A 113 -5.51 18.22 8.40
N ALA A 114 -4.30 18.01 7.86
CA ALA A 114 -3.36 19.07 7.51
C ALA A 114 -2.94 19.00 6.03
N LYS A 115 -2.90 20.16 5.35
CA LYS A 115 -2.44 20.22 3.95
C LYS A 115 -0.93 19.95 3.86
N PRO A 116 -0.49 18.81 3.33
CA PRO A 116 0.92 18.42 3.39
C PRO A 116 1.82 19.39 2.62
N VAL A 117 1.36 19.93 1.49
CA VAL A 117 2.14 20.86 0.64
C VAL A 117 2.62 22.09 1.43
N SER A 118 1.87 22.55 2.43
CA SER A 118 2.24 23.69 3.25
C SER A 118 3.42 23.43 4.21
N TYR A 119 3.74 22.18 4.49
CA TYR A 119 4.73 21.79 5.51
C TYR A 119 5.94 21.06 4.95
N ILE A 120 5.77 20.24 3.90
CA ILE A 120 6.85 19.41 3.36
C ILE A 120 8.01 20.23 2.75
N SER A 121 7.74 21.46 2.30
CA SER A 121 8.73 22.37 1.73
C SER A 121 9.38 23.29 2.76
N GLN A 122 8.88 23.32 4.00
CA GLN A 122 9.45 24.15 5.05
C GLN A 122 10.86 23.67 5.44
N ILE A 123 11.74 24.62 5.70
CA ILE A 123 13.19 24.37 5.93
C ILE A 123 13.45 23.34 7.05
N ASP A 124 12.62 23.36 8.08
CA ASP A 124 12.76 22.47 9.25
C ASP A 124 12.32 21.04 8.97
N TYR A 125 11.42 20.84 8.01
CA TYR A 125 10.76 19.55 7.77
C TYR A 125 11.13 18.92 6.43
N ARG A 126 11.62 19.68 5.44
CA ARG A 126 11.93 19.18 4.08
C ARG A 126 12.88 17.97 4.08
N LYS A 127 13.73 17.81 5.09
CA LYS A 127 14.63 16.65 5.21
C LYS A 127 13.92 15.35 5.55
N TYR A 128 12.70 15.42 6.07
CA TYR A 128 11.91 14.27 6.50
C TYR A 128 10.97 13.74 5.42
N PHE A 129 10.68 14.57 4.42
CA PHE A 129 9.71 14.28 3.38
C PHE A 129 10.35 14.28 2.00
N ASP A 130 9.82 13.42 1.13
CA ASP A 130 10.22 13.36 -0.27
C ASP A 130 8.95 13.28 -1.14
N LYS A 131 9.14 13.54 -2.44
CA LYS A 131 8.04 13.56 -3.42
C LYS A 131 8.46 12.80 -4.67
N THR A 132 7.63 11.87 -5.09
CA THR A 132 7.81 11.14 -6.33
C THR A 132 7.52 12.03 -7.55
N PRO A 133 7.98 11.68 -8.77
CA PRO A 133 7.72 12.45 -9.98
C PRO A 133 6.22 12.62 -10.30
N ASP A 134 5.38 11.66 -9.92
CA ASP A 134 3.92 11.70 -10.04
C ASP A 134 3.21 12.48 -8.90
N GLY A 135 4.00 13.09 -8.02
CA GLY A 135 3.51 14.00 -6.99
C GLY A 135 3.08 13.35 -5.67
N ARG A 136 3.25 12.05 -5.51
CA ARG A 136 2.99 11.35 -4.25
C ARG A 136 4.06 11.66 -3.22
N LEU A 137 3.70 11.53 -1.96
CA LEU A 137 4.54 11.86 -0.80
C LEU A 137 5.03 10.59 -0.13
N LEU A 138 6.25 10.62 0.38
CA LEU A 138 6.86 9.55 1.18
C LEU A 138 7.80 10.12 2.23
N LEU A 139 8.17 9.28 3.20
CA LEU A 139 9.21 9.63 4.16
C LEU A 139 10.59 9.30 3.62
N THR A 140 11.53 10.21 3.87
CA THR A 140 12.95 9.92 3.76
C THR A 140 13.41 8.96 4.87
N HIS A 141 14.62 8.44 4.79
CA HIS A 141 15.19 7.67 5.92
C HIS A 141 15.25 8.50 7.21
N PRO A 142 15.75 9.75 7.22
CA PRO A 142 15.63 10.63 8.39
C PRO A 142 14.21 10.85 8.88
N GLY A 143 13.23 10.90 7.96
CA GLY A 143 11.82 11.05 8.30
C GLY A 143 11.26 9.86 9.07
N ARG A 144 11.62 8.63 8.69
CA ARG A 144 11.23 7.42 9.42
C ARG A 144 11.76 7.42 10.84
N LEU A 145 13.06 7.72 11.01
CA LEU A 145 13.69 7.81 12.33
C LEU A 145 13.08 8.93 13.19
N TRP A 146 12.76 10.07 12.58
CA TRP A 146 12.08 11.15 13.27
C TRP A 146 10.71 10.73 13.80
N VAL A 147 9.90 10.06 12.98
CA VAL A 147 8.59 9.57 13.44
C VAL A 147 8.74 8.56 14.57
N GLN A 148 9.66 7.59 14.43
CA GLN A 148 9.90 6.57 15.45
C GLN A 148 10.38 7.17 16.78
N ASN A 149 11.37 8.05 16.74
CA ASN A 149 12.06 8.52 17.94
C ASN A 149 11.40 9.73 18.60
N GLU A 150 10.70 10.57 17.82
CA GLU A 150 10.07 11.77 18.36
C GLU A 150 8.55 11.72 18.36
N VAL A 151 7.93 11.44 17.20
CA VAL A 151 6.47 11.53 17.10
C VAL A 151 5.79 10.46 17.95
N LEU A 152 6.17 9.20 17.79
CA LEU A 152 5.60 8.08 18.57
C LEU A 152 5.93 8.20 20.06
N THR A 153 7.15 8.63 20.40
CA THR A 153 7.54 8.83 21.80
C THR A 153 6.71 9.90 22.49
N LYS A 154 6.50 11.06 21.82
CA LYS A 154 5.64 12.14 22.35
C LYS A 154 4.18 11.68 22.49
N LEU A 155 3.66 10.90 21.53
CA LEU A 155 2.31 10.36 21.61
C LEU A 155 2.13 9.32 22.71
N ALA A 156 3.17 8.52 22.97
CA ALA A 156 3.17 7.56 24.08
C ALA A 156 3.20 8.25 25.45
N ALA A 157 3.99 9.33 25.58
CA ALA A 157 4.11 10.09 26.83
C ALA A 157 2.81 10.81 27.22
N ASN A 158 1.99 11.22 26.25
CA ASN A 158 0.69 11.89 26.49
C ASN A 158 -0.44 10.91 26.88
N THR A 159 -0.11 9.70 27.31
CA THR A 159 -1.09 8.64 27.67
C THR A 159 -1.22 8.47 29.19
N LYS A 160 -0.72 9.44 29.98
CA LYS A 160 -0.93 9.46 31.44
C LYS A 160 -2.11 10.30 31.82
#